data_32b819b4db470da22b90b07d8156c3c4
#
_entry.id   32b819b4db470da22b90b07d8156c3c4
#
_cell.length_a   1.000
_cell.length_b   1.000
_cell.length_c   1.000
_cell.angle_alpha   90.00
_cell.angle_beta   90.00
_cell.angle_gamma   90.00
#
_symmetry.space_group_name_H-M   'P 1'
#
loop_
_entity.id
_entity.type
_entity.pdbx_description
1 polymer ?
#
loop_
_entity_poly.entity_id
_entity_poly.type
_entity_poly.pdbx_seq_one_letter_code
_entity_poly.pdbx_strand_id
1 'polypeptide(L)'
;MKKLFILLVFLCSVAVSNAQEKEAEKSQSKAVLFEKSIGSLIRKDFYNLPKVSGVENNVLILTDILTGTKIGCLRMETKYHSSYSSDTYVGTLDFEELDAAIKSLSYIKETVLPTTPDVYSEIVFKSKDGVQLGTYFNEKTKKWVVFIYTKSYTSRSATFCDETELSEMIEIMKTAKSKIQELTK
;
A
#
# COMPACT_ATOMS: atom_id res chain seq x y z
N MET A 1 0.86 39.84 34.21
CA MET A 1 -0.06 39.28 33.18
C MET A 1 0.68 38.91 31.88
N LYS A 2 1.56 39.75 31.29
CA LYS A 2 2.27 39.42 30.03
C LYS A 2 3.19 38.17 30.12
N LYS A 3 3.86 37.92 31.27
CA LYS A 3 4.73 36.73 31.44
C LYS A 3 3.94 35.41 31.53
N LEU A 4 2.73 35.44 32.09
CA LEU A 4 1.88 34.26 32.17
C LEU A 4 1.32 33.84 30.78
N PHE A 5 1.05 34.82 29.92
CA PHE A 5 0.57 34.58 28.56
C PHE A 5 1.65 33.93 27.69
N ILE A 6 2.93 34.33 27.85
CA ILE A 6 4.05 33.74 27.09
C ILE A 6 4.28 32.27 27.49
N LEU A 7 4.12 31.95 28.78
CA LEU A 7 4.25 30.58 29.28
C LEU A 7 3.13 29.66 28.74
N LEU A 8 1.90 30.16 28.65
CA LEU A 8 0.76 29.40 28.11
C LEU A 8 0.91 29.10 26.61
N VAL A 9 1.41 30.06 25.81
CA VAL A 9 1.67 29.86 24.38
C VAL A 9 2.78 28.85 24.17
N PHE A 10 3.81 28.81 25.03
CA PHE A 10 4.90 27.83 24.90
C PHE A 10 4.46 26.42 25.27
N LEU A 11 3.55 26.24 26.24
CA LEU A 11 2.97 24.92 26.55
C LEU A 11 2.09 24.39 25.41
N CYS A 12 1.32 25.25 24.76
CA CYS A 12 0.49 24.85 23.62
C CYS A 12 1.33 24.40 22.40
N SER A 13 2.48 25.03 22.15
CA SER A 13 3.34 24.67 21.01
C SER A 13 3.97 23.27 21.14
N VAL A 14 4.33 22.86 22.36
CA VAL A 14 4.89 21.52 22.62
C VAL A 14 3.81 20.42 22.47
N ALA A 15 2.57 20.69 22.89
CA ALA A 15 1.47 19.73 22.77
C ALA A 15 1.07 19.47 21.30
N VAL A 16 1.10 20.51 20.45
CA VAL A 16 0.79 20.39 19.02
C VAL A 16 1.87 19.58 18.28
N SER A 17 3.15 19.79 18.60
CA SER A 17 4.26 19.07 17.98
C SER A 17 4.18 17.55 18.24
N ASN A 18 3.89 17.15 19.47
CA ASN A 18 3.75 15.74 19.84
C ASN A 18 2.50 15.07 19.20
N ALA A 19 1.43 15.83 18.96
CA ALA A 19 0.22 15.33 18.30
C ALA A 19 0.46 15.09 16.81
N GLN A 20 1.15 15.99 16.12
CA GLN A 20 1.52 15.85 14.71
C GLN A 20 2.49 14.69 14.47
N GLU A 21 3.47 14.47 15.35
CA GLU A 21 4.41 13.36 15.25
C GLU A 21 3.70 12.01 15.43
N LYS A 22 2.77 11.88 16.38
CA LYS A 22 1.95 10.68 16.58
C LYS A 22 0.95 10.42 15.46
N GLU A 23 0.39 11.45 14.80
CA GLU A 23 -0.45 11.29 13.62
C GLU A 23 0.36 10.87 12.40
N ALA A 24 1.56 11.41 12.20
CA ALA A 24 2.46 11.02 11.13
C ALA A 24 2.93 9.55 11.28
N GLU A 25 3.24 9.08 12.49
CA GLU A 25 3.54 7.67 12.75
C GLU A 25 2.34 6.74 12.49
N LYS A 26 1.13 7.14 12.86
CA LYS A 26 -0.09 6.37 12.57
C LYS A 26 -0.39 6.23 11.07
N SER A 27 0.10 7.17 10.26
CA SER A 27 -0.11 7.17 8.79
C SER A 27 0.92 6.33 8.03
N GLN A 28 2.01 5.88 8.66
CA GLN A 28 3.03 5.08 8.01
C GLN A 28 2.72 3.58 8.06
N SER A 29 3.18 2.84 7.03
CA SER A 29 3.08 1.38 7.01
C SER A 29 3.87 0.78 8.17
N LYS A 30 3.29 -0.20 8.85
CA LYS A 30 3.95 -0.94 9.94
C LYS A 30 5.19 -1.68 9.44
N ALA A 31 5.12 -2.26 8.22
CA ALA A 31 6.26 -2.92 7.62
C ALA A 31 7.43 -1.96 7.43
N VAL A 32 7.17 -0.74 6.92
CA VAL A 32 8.18 0.29 6.73
C VAL A 32 8.77 0.77 8.06
N LEU A 33 7.93 0.98 9.09
CA LEU A 33 8.38 1.37 10.42
C LEU A 33 9.24 0.27 11.07
N PHE A 34 8.83 -0.98 10.94
CA PHE A 34 9.56 -2.11 11.49
C PHE A 34 10.95 -2.27 10.85
N GLU A 35 11.05 -2.10 9.51
CA GLU A 35 12.33 -2.13 8.81
C GLU A 35 13.30 -1.01 9.21
N LYS A 36 12.76 0.14 9.64
CA LYS A 36 13.54 1.32 10.04
C LYS A 36 13.86 1.37 11.52
N SER A 37 13.43 0.37 12.31
CA SER A 37 13.67 0.39 13.77
C SER A 37 15.16 0.31 14.07
N ILE A 38 15.65 1.29 14.83
CA ILE A 38 17.07 1.43 15.20
C ILE A 38 17.40 0.43 16.31
N GLY A 39 18.53 -0.26 16.17
CA GLY A 39 19.01 -1.23 17.17
C GLY A 39 18.41 -2.61 17.05
N SER A 40 17.55 -2.86 16.04
CA SER A 40 16.98 -4.19 15.76
C SER A 40 17.84 -4.95 14.75
N LEU A 41 17.81 -6.28 14.85
CA LEU A 41 18.37 -7.18 13.86
C LEU A 41 17.23 -7.87 13.11
N ILE A 42 16.90 -7.35 11.91
CA ILE A 42 15.72 -7.76 11.15
C ILE A 42 16.07 -8.81 10.11
N ARG A 43 15.43 -9.99 10.22
CA ARG A 43 15.39 -11.00 9.16
C ARG A 43 14.18 -10.75 8.27
N LYS A 44 14.39 -10.87 6.95
CA LYS A 44 13.37 -10.72 5.90
C LYS A 44 13.20 -12.05 5.17
N ASP A 45 12.03 -12.66 5.30
CA ASP A 45 11.68 -13.90 4.62
C ASP A 45 10.67 -13.60 3.52
N PHE A 46 11.01 -13.92 2.25
CA PHE A 46 10.19 -13.66 1.08
C PHE A 46 9.54 -14.94 0.58
N TYR A 47 8.22 -14.94 0.49
CA TYR A 47 7.44 -16.06 -0.06
C TYR A 47 6.78 -15.61 -1.35
N ASN A 48 7.24 -16.13 -2.47
CA ASN A 48 6.77 -15.75 -3.80
C ASN A 48 5.29 -16.13 -3.99
N LEU A 49 4.55 -15.22 -4.59
CA LEU A 49 3.19 -15.39 -5.08
C LEU A 49 3.18 -15.23 -6.60
N PRO A 50 2.10 -15.62 -7.29
CA PRO A 50 1.97 -15.41 -8.73
C PRO A 50 2.18 -13.94 -9.13
N LYS A 51 2.72 -13.74 -10.32
CA LYS A 51 2.88 -12.43 -10.94
C LYS A 51 1.62 -12.08 -11.72
N VAL A 52 1.14 -10.84 -11.60
CA VAL A 52 -0.04 -10.33 -12.32
C VAL A 52 0.31 -9.01 -12.99
N SER A 53 -0.01 -8.85 -14.27
CA SER A 53 0.23 -7.62 -15.05
C SER A 53 1.62 -7.02 -14.88
N GLY A 54 2.64 -7.87 -14.78
CA GLY A 54 4.01 -7.41 -14.58
C GLY A 54 4.37 -7.07 -13.14
N VAL A 55 3.43 -7.07 -12.19
CA VAL A 55 3.68 -6.88 -10.75
C VAL A 55 4.16 -8.19 -10.13
N GLU A 56 5.35 -8.18 -9.53
CA GLU A 56 5.86 -9.28 -8.70
C GLU A 56 5.28 -9.15 -7.29
N ASN A 57 4.70 -10.23 -6.78
CA ASN A 57 4.00 -10.27 -5.50
C ASN A 57 4.71 -11.23 -4.54
N ASN A 58 4.94 -10.80 -3.30
CA ASN A 58 5.55 -11.61 -2.26
C ASN A 58 4.86 -11.38 -0.92
N VAL A 59 4.65 -12.44 -0.16
CA VAL A 59 4.47 -12.28 1.28
C VAL A 59 5.85 -12.02 1.87
N LEU A 60 6.01 -10.89 2.54
CA LEU A 60 7.21 -10.52 3.28
C LEU A 60 6.94 -10.66 4.77
N ILE A 61 7.71 -11.51 5.44
CA ILE A 61 7.73 -11.64 6.90
C ILE A 61 8.99 -10.98 7.43
N LEU A 62 8.81 -10.02 8.32
CA LEU A 62 9.85 -9.33 9.03
C LEU A 62 9.92 -9.88 10.45
N THR A 63 11.10 -10.33 10.86
CA THR A 63 11.34 -10.86 12.20
C THR A 63 12.48 -10.10 12.86
N ASP A 64 12.23 -9.48 13.98
CA ASP A 64 13.30 -9.04 14.86
C ASP A 64 13.88 -10.27 15.57
N ILE A 65 15.13 -10.62 15.23
CA ILE A 65 15.78 -11.83 15.73
C ILE A 65 16.03 -11.77 17.23
N LEU A 66 16.22 -10.56 17.78
CA LEU A 66 16.54 -10.36 19.21
C LEU A 66 15.31 -10.52 20.09
N THR A 67 14.15 -10.06 19.62
CA THR A 67 12.90 -10.08 20.39
C THR A 67 11.96 -11.23 19.97
N GLY A 68 12.17 -11.81 18.78
CA GLY A 68 11.27 -12.77 18.18
C GLY A 68 9.98 -12.18 17.62
N THR A 69 9.81 -10.86 17.67
CA THR A 69 8.62 -10.18 17.13
C THR A 69 8.54 -10.32 15.63
N LYS A 70 7.35 -10.68 15.13
CA LYS A 70 7.10 -10.86 13.70
C LYS A 70 5.98 -9.96 13.22
N ILE A 71 6.13 -9.43 12.01
CA ILE A 71 5.04 -8.80 11.25
C ILE A 71 5.08 -9.30 9.81
N GLY A 72 3.95 -9.22 9.11
CA GLY A 72 3.85 -9.61 7.70
C GLY A 72 3.11 -8.58 6.87
N CYS A 73 3.50 -8.48 5.60
CA CYS A 73 2.84 -7.63 4.61
C CYS A 73 2.83 -8.30 3.23
N LEU A 74 1.97 -7.84 2.35
CA LEU A 74 2.07 -8.10 0.91
C LEU A 74 3.01 -7.05 0.31
N ARG A 75 4.14 -7.51 -0.24
CA ARG A 75 5.09 -6.69 -0.98
C ARG A 75 4.81 -6.82 -2.47
N MET A 76 4.65 -5.69 -3.14
CA MET A 76 4.38 -5.58 -4.57
C MET A 76 5.52 -4.82 -5.23
N GLU A 77 6.03 -5.34 -6.35
CA GLU A 77 7.17 -4.76 -7.07
C GLU A 77 6.86 -4.65 -8.55
N THR A 78 7.14 -3.47 -9.13
CA THR A 78 7.17 -3.26 -10.57
C THR A 78 8.56 -2.84 -11.02
N LYS A 79 8.97 -3.30 -12.20
CA LYS A 79 10.23 -2.94 -12.84
C LYS A 79 9.94 -2.12 -14.08
N TYR A 80 10.52 -0.95 -14.14
CA TYR A 80 10.47 -0.08 -15.31
C TYR A 80 11.81 -0.15 -16.03
N HIS A 81 11.77 -0.49 -17.30
CA HIS A 81 12.96 -0.53 -18.15
C HIS A 81 12.80 0.47 -19.30
N SER A 82 13.79 1.30 -19.51
CA SER A 82 13.94 2.14 -20.67
C SER A 82 15.34 2.00 -21.25
N SER A 83 15.60 2.58 -22.41
CA SER A 83 16.94 2.56 -23.02
C SER A 83 18.03 3.20 -22.15
N TYR A 84 17.66 3.99 -21.15
CA TYR A 84 18.58 4.77 -20.32
C TYR A 84 18.51 4.50 -18.83
N SER A 85 17.47 3.81 -18.35
CA SER A 85 17.32 3.50 -16.93
C SER A 85 16.56 2.20 -16.69
N SER A 86 16.89 1.56 -15.56
CA SER A 86 16.13 0.45 -15.01
C SER A 86 15.82 0.80 -13.56
N ASP A 87 14.53 1.03 -13.28
CA ASP A 87 14.05 1.42 -11.96
C ASP A 87 13.16 0.32 -11.38
N THR A 88 13.26 0.11 -10.08
CA THR A 88 12.39 -0.82 -9.33
C THR A 88 11.55 -0.04 -8.34
N TYR A 89 10.24 -0.22 -8.40
CA TYR A 89 9.29 0.42 -7.49
C TYR A 89 8.64 -0.63 -6.60
N VAL A 90 8.80 -0.45 -5.29
CA VAL A 90 8.30 -1.38 -4.28
C VAL A 90 7.32 -0.69 -3.37
N GLY A 91 6.15 -1.28 -3.20
CA GLY A 91 5.16 -0.86 -2.23
C GLY A 91 4.65 -2.03 -1.41
N THR A 92 4.10 -1.73 -0.25
CA THR A 92 3.57 -2.73 0.68
C THR A 92 2.13 -2.44 1.07
N LEU A 93 1.37 -3.52 1.29
CA LEU A 93 0.12 -3.47 2.03
C LEU A 93 0.34 -4.21 3.35
N ASP A 94 0.14 -3.52 4.46
CA ASP A 94 0.17 -4.14 5.77
C ASP A 94 -0.96 -5.16 5.92
N PHE A 95 -0.79 -6.13 6.81
CA PHE A 95 -1.78 -7.19 7.02
C PHE A 95 -3.20 -6.65 7.24
N GLU A 96 -3.35 -5.59 8.05
CA GLU A 96 -4.63 -4.95 8.33
C GLU A 96 -5.24 -4.19 7.15
N GLU A 97 -4.47 -3.86 6.12
CA GLU A 97 -4.96 -3.17 4.92
C GLU A 97 -5.54 -4.15 3.89
N LEU A 98 -5.17 -5.43 3.96
CA LEU A 98 -5.55 -6.44 2.96
C LEU A 98 -7.07 -6.63 2.84
N ASP A 99 -7.80 -6.62 3.96
CA ASP A 99 -9.27 -6.75 3.92
C ASP A 99 -9.94 -5.59 3.19
N ALA A 100 -9.48 -4.37 3.47
CA ALA A 100 -10.00 -3.19 2.80
C ALA A 100 -9.64 -3.18 1.32
N ALA A 101 -8.43 -3.60 0.95
CA ALA A 101 -7.99 -3.72 -0.43
C ALA A 101 -8.82 -4.77 -1.20
N ILE A 102 -8.98 -5.97 -0.65
CA ILE A 102 -9.79 -7.04 -1.24
C ILE A 102 -11.22 -6.58 -1.45
N LYS A 103 -11.85 -5.98 -0.43
CA LYS A 103 -13.22 -5.45 -0.50
C LYS A 103 -13.35 -4.37 -1.56
N SER A 104 -12.37 -3.46 -1.66
CA SER A 104 -12.37 -2.38 -2.64
C SER A 104 -12.27 -2.90 -4.06
N LEU A 105 -11.35 -3.84 -4.34
CA LEU A 105 -11.20 -4.42 -5.67
C LEU A 105 -12.40 -5.28 -6.06
N SER A 106 -12.98 -6.04 -5.13
CA SER A 106 -14.23 -6.79 -5.38
C SER A 106 -15.38 -5.85 -5.72
N TYR A 107 -15.53 -4.74 -4.98
CA TYR A 107 -16.53 -3.72 -5.29
C TYR A 107 -16.31 -3.07 -6.67
N ILE A 108 -15.08 -2.75 -7.02
CA ILE A 108 -14.73 -2.24 -8.35
C ILE A 108 -15.19 -3.23 -9.41
N LYS A 109 -14.80 -4.50 -9.29
CA LYS A 109 -15.13 -5.55 -10.25
C LYS A 109 -16.63 -5.75 -10.41
N GLU A 110 -17.36 -5.91 -9.30
CA GLU A 110 -18.75 -6.35 -9.30
C GLU A 110 -19.75 -5.20 -9.51
N THR A 111 -19.39 -3.98 -9.05
CA THR A 111 -20.32 -2.86 -9.01
C THR A 111 -19.93 -1.72 -9.94
N VAL A 112 -18.62 -1.42 -10.06
CA VAL A 112 -18.16 -0.25 -10.81
C VAL A 112 -17.99 -0.56 -12.30
N LEU A 113 -17.23 -1.61 -12.63
CA LEU A 113 -16.92 -1.95 -14.03
C LEU A 113 -18.14 -2.13 -14.93
N PRO A 114 -19.30 -2.66 -14.45
CA PRO A 114 -20.51 -2.76 -15.24
C PRO A 114 -21.20 -1.42 -15.54
N THR A 115 -20.78 -0.31 -14.92
CA THR A 115 -21.43 1.00 -15.07
C THR A 115 -20.78 1.86 -16.14
N THR A 116 -21.54 2.85 -16.65
CA THR A 116 -21.03 3.87 -17.58
C THR A 116 -21.38 5.23 -17.00
N PRO A 117 -20.45 5.93 -16.35
CA PRO A 117 -20.70 7.26 -15.82
C PRO A 117 -20.77 8.30 -16.95
N ASP A 118 -21.47 9.39 -16.69
CA ASP A 118 -21.60 10.52 -17.64
C ASP A 118 -20.35 11.40 -17.70
N VAL A 119 -19.52 11.35 -16.67
CA VAL A 119 -18.32 12.19 -16.51
C VAL A 119 -17.10 11.32 -16.19
N TYR A 120 -15.92 11.89 -16.38
CA TYR A 120 -14.68 11.28 -15.91
C TYR A 120 -14.77 10.96 -14.40
N SER A 121 -14.44 9.74 -14.05
CA SER A 121 -14.50 9.26 -12.66
C SER A 121 -13.31 8.39 -12.35
N GLU A 122 -12.79 8.52 -11.13
CA GLU A 122 -11.75 7.65 -10.58
C GLU A 122 -12.22 7.05 -9.25
N ILE A 123 -11.89 5.77 -9.02
CA ILE A 123 -12.14 5.06 -7.79
C ILE A 123 -10.84 4.38 -7.38
N VAL A 124 -10.28 4.77 -6.23
CA VAL A 124 -8.92 4.39 -5.83
C VAL A 124 -8.87 3.98 -4.36
N PHE A 125 -8.37 2.78 -4.12
CA PHE A 125 -7.84 2.38 -2.81
C PHE A 125 -6.38 2.82 -2.71
N LYS A 126 -5.98 3.35 -1.53
CA LYS A 126 -4.59 3.75 -1.24
C LYS A 126 -4.10 3.08 0.03
N SER A 127 -2.92 2.45 -0.04
CA SER A 127 -2.24 1.94 1.15
C SER A 127 -1.40 3.03 1.82
N LYS A 128 -1.00 2.79 3.06
CA LYS A 128 -0.10 3.67 3.83
C LYS A 128 1.28 3.82 3.18
N ASP A 129 1.79 2.78 2.51
CA ASP A 129 3.08 2.83 1.81
C ASP A 129 2.95 3.32 0.35
N GLY A 130 1.78 3.81 -0.06
CA GLY A 130 1.57 4.46 -1.35
C GLY A 130 1.26 3.51 -2.51
N VAL A 131 0.90 2.26 -2.26
CA VAL A 131 0.26 1.41 -3.27
C VAL A 131 -1.11 2.00 -3.59
N GLN A 132 -1.44 2.10 -4.87
CA GLN A 132 -2.78 2.48 -5.31
C GLN A 132 -3.35 1.38 -6.21
N LEU A 133 -4.57 1.01 -5.94
CA LEU A 133 -5.33 -0.01 -6.67
C LEU A 133 -6.66 0.63 -7.05
N GLY A 134 -6.96 0.70 -8.34
CA GLY A 134 -8.16 1.43 -8.71
C GLY A 134 -8.54 1.32 -10.17
N THR A 135 -9.48 2.15 -10.56
CA THR A 135 -9.98 2.26 -11.92
C THR A 135 -10.34 3.70 -12.25
N TYR A 136 -10.19 4.07 -13.50
CA TYR A 136 -10.70 5.33 -14.04
C TYR A 136 -11.53 5.09 -15.30
N PHE A 137 -12.52 5.96 -15.51
CA PHE A 137 -13.35 5.90 -16.70
C PHE A 137 -12.72 6.68 -17.85
N ASN A 138 -12.43 5.99 -18.94
CA ASN A 138 -11.93 6.62 -20.16
C ASN A 138 -13.10 7.09 -21.02
N GLU A 139 -13.35 8.41 -21.02
CA GLU A 139 -14.47 9.03 -21.75
C GLU A 139 -14.43 8.82 -23.27
N LYS A 140 -13.22 8.66 -23.85
CA LYS A 140 -13.06 8.45 -25.30
C LYS A 140 -13.47 7.02 -25.71
N THR A 141 -13.06 6.04 -24.94
CA THR A 141 -13.35 4.61 -25.20
C THR A 141 -14.64 4.14 -24.56
N LYS A 142 -15.22 4.95 -23.66
CA LYS A 142 -16.40 4.60 -22.84
C LYS A 142 -16.18 3.32 -22.03
N LYS A 143 -14.95 3.12 -21.51
CA LYS A 143 -14.57 1.94 -20.73
C LYS A 143 -13.83 2.31 -19.47
N TRP A 144 -14.01 1.51 -18.44
CA TRP A 144 -13.16 1.55 -17.25
C TRP A 144 -11.78 0.94 -17.55
N VAL A 145 -10.75 1.55 -16.98
CA VAL A 145 -9.36 1.08 -17.06
C VAL A 145 -8.88 0.81 -15.65
N VAL A 146 -8.56 -0.45 -15.35
CA VAL A 146 -8.05 -0.86 -14.04
C VAL A 146 -6.54 -0.63 -14.00
N PHE A 147 -6.04 -0.13 -12.88
CA PHE A 147 -4.62 0.14 -12.69
C PHE A 147 -4.11 -0.28 -11.30
N ILE A 148 -2.81 -0.55 -11.26
CA ILE A 148 -2.02 -0.77 -10.06
C ILE A 148 -0.83 0.18 -10.11
N TYR A 149 -0.63 0.97 -9.04
CA TYR A 149 0.61 1.71 -8.80
C TYR A 149 1.29 1.11 -7.59
N THR A 150 2.51 0.63 -7.72
CA THR A 150 3.30 0.16 -6.57
C THR A 150 3.89 1.34 -5.78
N LYS A 151 3.96 2.53 -6.39
CA LYS A 151 4.28 3.80 -5.71
C LYS A 151 3.49 4.96 -6.32
N SER A 152 2.75 5.67 -5.48
CA SER A 152 1.82 6.74 -5.90
C SER A 152 2.48 8.01 -6.47
N TYR A 153 3.77 8.21 -6.23
CA TYR A 153 4.48 9.41 -6.66
C TYR A 153 5.02 9.34 -8.10
N THR A 154 4.88 8.22 -8.79
CA THR A 154 5.42 8.06 -10.14
C THR A 154 4.57 7.17 -11.03
N SER A 155 4.30 7.66 -12.24
CA SER A 155 3.60 6.89 -13.27
C SER A 155 4.41 5.69 -13.80
N ARG A 156 5.74 5.67 -13.59
CA ARG A 156 6.59 4.54 -13.99
C ARG A 156 6.34 3.27 -13.17
N SER A 157 5.67 3.38 -12.02
CA SER A 157 5.23 2.26 -11.21
C SER A 157 3.84 1.73 -11.59
N ALA A 158 3.21 2.35 -12.60
CA ALA A 158 1.87 1.99 -13.05
C ALA A 158 1.91 0.73 -13.92
N THR A 159 0.94 -0.14 -13.70
CA THR A 159 0.54 -1.18 -14.65
C THR A 159 -0.97 -1.19 -14.80
N PHE A 160 -1.45 -1.70 -15.94
CA PHE A 160 -2.87 -1.77 -16.26
C PHE A 160 -3.29 -3.22 -16.33
N CYS A 161 -4.48 -3.50 -15.84
CA CYS A 161 -5.02 -4.85 -15.70
C CYS A 161 -6.31 -4.98 -16.52
N ASP A 162 -6.54 -6.16 -17.06
CA ASP A 162 -7.86 -6.56 -17.48
C ASP A 162 -8.70 -7.11 -16.30
N GLU A 163 -9.94 -7.53 -16.58
CA GLU A 163 -10.85 -8.04 -15.55
C GLU A 163 -10.40 -9.41 -14.99
N THR A 164 -9.72 -10.22 -15.77
CA THR A 164 -9.15 -11.50 -15.34
C THR A 164 -8.00 -11.26 -14.37
N GLU A 165 -7.08 -10.38 -14.74
CA GLU A 165 -5.93 -9.98 -13.93
C GLU A 165 -6.35 -9.29 -12.62
N LEU A 166 -7.44 -8.49 -12.65
CA LEU A 166 -8.04 -7.94 -11.43
C LEU A 166 -8.52 -9.05 -10.50
N SER A 167 -9.13 -10.11 -11.06
CA SER A 167 -9.60 -11.26 -10.27
C SER A 167 -8.43 -12.03 -9.68
N GLU A 168 -7.36 -12.23 -10.43
CA GLU A 168 -6.13 -12.87 -9.97
C GLU A 168 -5.46 -12.06 -8.84
N MET A 169 -5.45 -10.73 -8.94
CA MET A 169 -4.92 -9.86 -7.89
C MET A 169 -5.71 -9.97 -6.58
N ILE A 170 -7.05 -10.07 -6.66
CA ILE A 170 -7.91 -10.33 -5.49
C ILE A 170 -7.53 -11.65 -4.82
N GLU A 171 -7.34 -12.72 -5.59
CA GLU A 171 -6.98 -14.04 -5.05
C GLU A 171 -5.55 -14.05 -4.46
N ILE A 172 -4.61 -13.32 -5.06
CA ILE A 172 -3.27 -13.11 -4.50
C ILE A 172 -3.35 -12.45 -3.13
N MET A 173 -4.16 -11.41 -2.97
CA MET A 173 -4.33 -10.73 -1.68
C MET A 173 -4.97 -11.64 -0.61
N LYS A 174 -5.95 -12.47 -0.97
CA LYS A 174 -6.53 -13.47 -0.08
C LYS A 174 -5.49 -14.50 0.35
N THR A 175 -4.70 -14.99 -0.60
CA THR A 175 -3.62 -15.95 -0.36
C THR A 175 -2.54 -15.34 0.54
N ALA A 176 -2.13 -14.10 0.24
CA ALA A 176 -1.17 -13.37 1.07
C ALA A 176 -1.65 -13.22 2.51
N LYS A 177 -2.92 -12.81 2.70
CA LYS A 177 -3.52 -12.66 4.02
C LYS A 177 -3.47 -13.96 4.83
N SER A 178 -3.90 -15.08 4.22
CA SER A 178 -3.89 -16.40 4.87
C SER A 178 -2.48 -16.82 5.25
N LYS A 179 -1.52 -16.63 4.34
CA LYS A 179 -0.12 -17.00 4.56
C LYS A 179 0.56 -16.14 5.63
N ILE A 180 0.30 -14.83 5.65
CA ILE A 180 0.79 -13.94 6.73
C ILE A 180 0.26 -14.42 8.08
N GLN A 181 -1.05 -14.69 8.17
CA GLN A 181 -1.68 -15.15 9.40
C GLN A 181 -1.11 -16.49 9.92
N GLU A 182 -0.72 -17.39 9.02
CA GLU A 182 -0.06 -18.65 9.35
C GLU A 182 1.36 -18.42 9.90
N LEU A 183 2.16 -17.56 9.24
CA LEU A 183 3.59 -17.39 9.50
C LEU A 183 3.90 -16.44 10.69
N THR A 184 2.92 -15.64 11.11
CA THR A 184 3.09 -14.67 12.21
C THR A 184 2.46 -15.12 13.54
N LYS A 185 1.93 -16.34 13.60
CA LYS A 185 1.42 -16.97 14.83
C LYS A 185 2.48 -17.35 15.83
#